data_b16ad1b738d30d5098ab5563fd5d6d71
#
_entry.id   b16ad1b738d30d5098ab5563fd5d6d71
#
_cell.length_a   1.000
_cell.length_b   1.000
_cell.length_c   1.000
_cell.angle_alpha   90.00
_cell.angle_beta   90.00
_cell.angle_gamma   90.00
#
_symmetry.space_group_name_H-M   'P 1'
#
loop_
_entity.id
_entity.type
_entity.pdbx_description
1 polymer ?
#
loop_
_entity_poly.entity_id
_entity_poly.type
_entity_poly.pdbx_seq_one_letter_code
_entity_poly.pdbx_strand_id
1 'polypeptide(L)'
;MVSDAGLGDVGRSNFSAASEGIVGLTRTVARDLGRYRVTANAISPMAETRLFPGTVDEHRVAVADGPTRDERAGIGPSPALEEWEGPGWPDDPENVAPLAVYLSTYDSPHVNGYVFGVRGGSIYLYSNPQVERSILKWGNFNMEEMDVLVPKMIGTGF
;
A
#
# COMPACT_ATOMS: atom_id res chain seq x y z
N MET A 1 4.17 1.22 -11.52
CA MET A 1 4.48 0.33 -10.38
C MET A 1 4.91 1.19 -9.21
N VAL A 2 4.57 0.80 -8.00
CA VAL A 2 4.92 1.46 -6.74
C VAL A 2 5.53 0.44 -5.78
N SER A 3 5.86 0.84 -4.56
CA SER A 3 6.30 -0.06 -3.50
C SER A 3 5.53 0.24 -2.22
N ASP A 4 5.33 -0.74 -1.38
CA ASP A 4 4.84 -0.60 -0.01
C ASP A 4 5.73 0.28 0.87
N ALA A 5 6.99 0.48 0.48
CA ALA A 5 7.89 1.48 1.05
C ALA A 5 7.27 2.90 1.07
N GLY A 6 6.29 3.21 0.21
CA GLY A 6 5.51 4.44 0.25
C GLY A 6 4.77 4.65 1.58
N LEU A 7 4.47 3.58 2.28
CA LEU A 7 3.84 3.62 3.61
C LEU A 7 4.82 3.93 4.75
N GLY A 8 6.09 4.03 4.45
CA GLY A 8 7.20 4.30 5.35
C GLY A 8 8.19 3.15 5.41
N ASP A 9 9.44 3.43 5.06
CA ASP A 9 10.54 2.46 5.10
C ASP A 9 11.79 3.13 5.68
N VAL A 10 12.34 2.55 6.74
CA VAL A 10 13.46 3.12 7.48
C VAL A 10 14.71 3.17 6.59
N GLY A 11 15.36 4.34 6.54
CA GLY A 11 16.56 4.55 5.74
C GLY A 11 16.33 4.76 4.25
N ARG A 12 15.07 4.75 3.76
CA ARG A 12 14.70 4.85 2.34
C ARG A 12 13.74 6.00 2.04
N SER A 13 13.91 7.14 2.68
CA SER A 13 12.99 8.28 2.56
C SER A 13 12.78 8.76 1.12
N ASN A 14 13.82 8.75 0.28
CA ASN A 14 13.74 9.10 -1.13
C ASN A 14 12.89 8.09 -1.92
N PHE A 15 13.05 6.80 -1.66
CA PHE A 15 12.29 5.74 -2.31
C PHE A 15 10.83 5.73 -1.86
N SER A 16 10.59 5.92 -0.56
CA SER A 16 9.25 6.08 0.02
C SER A 16 8.52 7.28 -0.59
N ALA A 17 9.19 8.43 -0.67
CA ALA A 17 8.63 9.63 -1.28
C ALA A 17 8.29 9.42 -2.77
N ALA A 18 9.16 8.76 -3.53
CA ALA A 18 8.91 8.45 -4.93
C ALA A 18 7.71 7.51 -5.11
N SER A 19 7.63 6.46 -4.29
CA SER A 19 6.53 5.49 -4.34
C SER A 19 5.18 6.14 -4.01
N GLU A 20 5.10 6.91 -2.92
CA GLU A 20 3.86 7.60 -2.56
C GLU A 20 3.51 8.72 -3.55
N GLY A 21 4.51 9.38 -4.14
CA GLY A 21 4.30 10.34 -5.21
C GLY A 21 3.62 9.72 -6.44
N ILE A 22 4.01 8.50 -6.83
CA ILE A 22 3.35 7.76 -7.92
C ILE A 22 1.93 7.35 -7.53
N VAL A 23 1.68 6.99 -6.28
CA VAL A 23 0.32 6.69 -5.78
C VAL A 23 -0.58 7.93 -5.90
N GLY A 24 -0.09 9.10 -5.48
CA GLY A 24 -0.80 10.37 -5.63
C GLY A 24 -1.08 10.71 -7.11
N LEU A 25 -0.08 10.54 -7.96
CA LEU A 25 -0.22 10.72 -9.42
C LEU A 25 -1.27 9.78 -10.00
N THR A 26 -1.24 8.50 -9.64
CA THR A 26 -2.21 7.49 -10.10
C THR A 26 -3.64 7.91 -9.77
N ARG A 27 -3.89 8.32 -8.53
CA ARG A 27 -5.22 8.80 -8.09
C ARG A 27 -5.66 10.05 -8.85
N THR A 28 -4.74 10.97 -9.13
CA THR A 28 -5.04 12.20 -9.89
C THR A 28 -5.40 11.86 -11.33
N VAL A 29 -4.57 11.07 -12.00
CA VAL A 29 -4.81 10.64 -13.39
C VAL A 29 -6.14 9.89 -13.52
N ALA A 30 -6.44 9.00 -12.57
CA ALA A 30 -7.70 8.27 -12.53
C ALA A 30 -8.93 9.20 -12.48
N ARG A 31 -8.85 10.29 -11.70
CA ARG A 31 -9.93 11.28 -11.60
C ARG A 31 -10.04 12.18 -12.83
N ASP A 32 -8.90 12.65 -13.34
CA ASP A 32 -8.86 13.57 -14.49
C ASP A 32 -9.31 12.89 -15.77
N LEU A 33 -8.89 11.64 -16.00
CA LEU A 33 -9.11 10.92 -17.24
C LEU A 33 -10.27 9.93 -17.19
N GLY A 34 -10.83 9.66 -16.01
CA GLY A 34 -11.96 8.73 -15.84
C GLY A 34 -13.17 9.10 -16.70
N ARG A 35 -13.45 10.39 -16.89
CA ARG A 35 -14.51 10.89 -17.79
C ARG A 35 -14.31 10.49 -19.25
N TYR A 36 -13.09 10.17 -19.65
CA TYR A 36 -12.75 9.67 -20.99
C TYR A 36 -12.66 8.14 -21.04
N ARG A 37 -13.07 7.45 -19.99
CA ARG A 37 -12.99 6.00 -19.84
C ARG A 37 -11.54 5.47 -19.80
N VAL A 38 -10.60 6.30 -19.36
CA VAL A 38 -9.22 5.90 -19.10
C VAL A 38 -9.12 5.54 -17.63
N THR A 39 -8.63 4.34 -17.36
CA THR A 39 -8.34 3.88 -15.99
C THR A 39 -6.85 4.03 -15.68
N ALA A 40 -6.54 4.34 -14.44
CA ALA A 40 -5.18 4.37 -13.93
C ALA A 40 -5.15 3.70 -12.56
N ASN A 41 -4.35 2.65 -12.43
CA ASN A 41 -4.17 1.90 -11.20
C ASN A 41 -2.67 1.71 -10.93
N ALA A 42 -2.30 1.48 -9.70
CA ALA A 42 -0.93 1.19 -9.30
C ALA A 42 -0.81 -0.25 -8.78
N ILE A 43 0.31 -0.89 -9.03
CA ILE A 43 0.65 -2.21 -8.51
C ILE A 43 1.92 -2.07 -7.68
N SER A 44 1.86 -2.54 -6.43
CA SER A 44 2.99 -2.74 -5.52
C SER A 44 3.35 -4.22 -5.55
N PRO A 45 4.29 -4.64 -6.40
CA PRO A 45 4.70 -6.03 -6.47
C PRO A 45 5.69 -6.34 -5.35
N MET A 46 5.58 -7.52 -4.82
CA MET A 46 6.59 -8.11 -3.97
C MET A 46 7.04 -9.40 -4.64
N ALA A 47 8.24 -9.36 -5.22
CA ALA A 47 8.79 -10.46 -6.00
C ALA A 47 10.32 -10.45 -5.91
N GLU A 48 10.91 -11.63 -5.93
CA GLU A 48 12.34 -11.79 -5.98
C GLU A 48 12.86 -11.44 -7.38
N THR A 49 13.81 -10.53 -7.43
CA THR A 49 14.44 -10.09 -8.68
C THR A 49 15.94 -9.93 -8.52
N ARG A 50 16.66 -9.69 -9.61
CA ARG A 50 18.11 -9.39 -9.57
C ARG A 50 18.45 -8.17 -8.71
N LEU A 51 17.50 -7.24 -8.53
CA LEU A 51 17.68 -6.04 -7.72
C LEU A 51 17.36 -6.30 -6.23
N PHE A 52 16.60 -7.34 -5.95
CA PHE A 52 16.16 -7.72 -4.62
C PHE A 52 16.27 -9.25 -4.46
N PRO A 53 17.47 -9.82 -4.50
CA PRO A 53 17.66 -11.27 -4.31
C PRO A 53 17.46 -11.62 -2.84
N GLY A 54 16.51 -12.49 -2.53
CA GLY A 54 16.30 -13.06 -1.20
C GLY A 54 15.88 -12.10 -0.09
N THR A 55 15.51 -10.85 -0.41
CA THR A 55 15.38 -9.76 0.56
C THR A 55 13.99 -9.60 1.18
N VAL A 56 13.07 -10.49 0.87
CA VAL A 56 11.69 -10.33 1.39
C VAL A 56 11.65 -10.48 2.91
N ASP A 57 12.56 -11.24 3.51
CA ASP A 57 12.59 -11.48 4.96
C ASP A 57 13.58 -10.59 5.75
N GLU A 58 14.70 -10.19 5.17
CA GLU A 58 15.74 -9.46 5.92
C GLU A 58 15.37 -7.99 6.25
N HIS A 59 14.54 -7.34 5.45
CA HIS A 59 14.13 -5.96 5.70
C HIS A 59 12.99 -5.82 6.73
N ARG A 60 12.29 -6.90 7.05
CA ARG A 60 11.25 -6.92 8.09
C ARG A 60 11.81 -6.97 9.52
N VAL A 61 13.05 -7.39 9.69
CA VAL A 61 13.65 -7.61 11.03
C VAL A 61 14.07 -6.32 11.74
N ALA A 62 14.15 -5.20 11.04
CA ALA A 62 14.65 -3.94 11.61
C ALA A 62 13.57 -3.03 12.25
N VAL A 63 12.30 -3.41 12.23
CA VAL A 63 11.24 -2.65 12.89
C VAL A 63 10.90 -3.33 14.20
N ALA A 64 11.27 -2.61 15.27
CA ALA A 64 11.07 -2.89 16.67
C ALA A 64 9.93 -3.86 17.07
N ASP A 65 10.15 -4.60 18.17
CA ASP A 65 9.32 -5.46 19.01
C ASP A 65 7.81 -5.10 19.15
N GLY A 66 7.10 -4.93 18.04
CA GLY A 66 5.65 -4.71 18.04
C GLY A 66 4.98 -5.52 16.93
N PRO A 67 3.66 -5.78 17.05
CA PRO A 67 2.93 -6.48 16.01
C PRO A 67 3.11 -5.77 14.67
N THR A 68 3.40 -6.52 13.62
CA THR A 68 3.53 -5.99 12.28
C THR A 68 2.23 -5.29 11.86
N ARG A 69 2.31 -4.38 10.90
CA ARG A 69 1.12 -3.72 10.37
C ARG A 69 0.10 -4.71 9.83
N ASP A 70 0.58 -5.80 9.23
CA ASP A 70 -0.24 -6.86 8.67
C ASP A 70 -1.00 -7.63 9.77
N GLU A 71 -0.36 -7.90 10.90
CA GLU A 71 -1.02 -8.50 12.07
C GLU A 71 -2.07 -7.56 12.69
N ARG A 72 -1.82 -6.24 12.70
CA ARG A 72 -2.80 -5.25 13.16
C ARG A 72 -3.98 -5.10 12.22
N ALA A 73 -3.78 -5.29 10.92
CA ALA A 73 -4.83 -5.23 9.92
C ALA A 73 -5.62 -6.54 9.80
N GLY A 74 -5.27 -7.58 10.57
CA GLY A 74 -5.84 -8.91 10.43
C GLY A 74 -5.45 -9.60 9.12
N ILE A 75 -4.44 -9.07 8.45
CA ILE A 75 -3.85 -9.67 7.25
C ILE A 75 -2.69 -10.54 7.74
N GLY A 76 -3.03 -11.71 8.25
CA GLY A 76 -2.01 -12.74 8.51
C GLY A 76 -1.38 -13.23 7.20
N PRO A 77 -0.28 -13.98 7.27
CA PRO A 77 0.23 -14.69 6.11
C PRO A 77 -0.94 -15.46 5.50
N SER A 78 -1.17 -15.25 4.20
CA SER A 78 -2.22 -15.99 3.52
C SER A 78 -1.94 -17.48 3.70
N PRO A 79 -2.89 -18.29 4.20
CA PRO A 79 -2.68 -19.74 4.28
C PRO A 79 -2.23 -20.36 2.96
N ALA A 80 -2.58 -19.71 1.85
CA ALA A 80 -2.14 -20.10 0.51
C ALA A 80 -0.62 -19.99 0.29
N LEU A 81 0.11 -19.24 1.13
CA LEU A 81 1.58 -19.15 1.04
C LEU A 81 2.27 -20.26 1.83
N GLU A 82 1.61 -20.84 2.82
CA GLU A 82 2.14 -21.96 3.59
C GLU A 82 1.97 -23.31 2.87
N GLU A 83 1.01 -23.41 1.96
CA GLU A 83 0.65 -24.62 1.22
C GLU A 83 0.80 -24.44 -0.31
N TRP A 84 1.82 -23.67 -0.76
CA TRP A 84 2.06 -23.50 -2.19
C TRP A 84 2.52 -24.80 -2.84
N GLU A 85 1.59 -25.51 -3.46
CA GLU A 85 1.87 -26.72 -4.26
C GLU A 85 1.87 -26.46 -5.78
N GLY A 86 1.77 -25.19 -6.19
CA GLY A 86 1.68 -24.78 -7.60
C GLY A 86 3.05 -24.77 -8.32
N PRO A 87 3.06 -24.71 -9.66
CA PRO A 87 4.28 -24.46 -10.42
C PRO A 87 4.77 -23.03 -10.16
N GLY A 88 6.08 -22.85 -10.03
CA GLY A 88 6.73 -21.58 -9.76
C GLY A 88 6.94 -21.33 -8.25
N TRP A 89 7.80 -20.36 -7.96
CA TRP A 89 8.09 -19.95 -6.59
C TRP A 89 7.14 -18.84 -6.14
N PRO A 90 6.69 -18.76 -4.88
CA PRO A 90 5.78 -17.70 -4.42
C PRO A 90 6.25 -16.29 -4.72
N ASP A 91 7.54 -16.05 -4.70
CA ASP A 91 8.15 -14.74 -4.96
C ASP A 91 8.57 -14.56 -6.44
N ASP A 92 8.11 -15.43 -7.34
CA ASP A 92 8.39 -15.33 -8.78
C ASP A 92 7.72 -14.06 -9.36
N PRO A 93 8.46 -13.21 -10.10
CA PRO A 93 7.91 -12.03 -10.79
C PRO A 93 6.74 -12.32 -11.72
N GLU A 94 6.65 -13.53 -12.28
CA GLU A 94 5.56 -13.95 -13.14
C GLU A 94 4.18 -13.90 -12.45
N ASN A 95 4.14 -14.01 -11.13
CA ASN A 95 2.91 -13.92 -10.34
C ASN A 95 2.26 -12.53 -10.39
N VAL A 96 2.99 -11.50 -10.77
CA VAL A 96 2.47 -10.12 -10.91
C VAL A 96 1.74 -9.91 -12.23
N ALA A 97 2.13 -10.64 -13.27
CA ALA A 97 1.65 -10.43 -14.63
C ALA A 97 0.12 -10.59 -14.81
N PRO A 98 -0.55 -11.59 -14.21
CA PRO A 98 -2.00 -11.77 -14.38
C PRO A 98 -2.82 -10.54 -13.95
N LEU A 99 -2.48 -9.91 -12.83
CA LEU A 99 -3.18 -8.69 -12.39
C LEU A 99 -2.90 -7.52 -13.34
N ALA A 100 -1.66 -7.34 -13.78
CA ALA A 100 -1.30 -6.28 -14.72
C ALA A 100 -2.05 -6.43 -16.05
N VAL A 101 -2.14 -7.65 -16.56
CA VAL A 101 -2.92 -7.95 -17.77
C VAL A 101 -4.40 -7.65 -17.55
N TYR A 102 -5.01 -8.17 -16.46
CA TYR A 102 -6.42 -7.94 -16.16
C TYR A 102 -6.76 -6.45 -16.10
N LEU A 103 -5.96 -5.65 -15.38
CA LEU A 103 -6.17 -4.21 -15.27
C LEU A 103 -6.00 -3.45 -16.58
N SER A 104 -5.38 -4.07 -17.59
CA SER A 104 -5.17 -3.50 -18.92
C SER A 104 -6.26 -3.91 -19.92
N THR A 105 -7.21 -4.76 -19.53
CA THR A 105 -8.31 -5.22 -20.40
C THR A 105 -9.55 -4.35 -20.25
N TYR A 106 -10.49 -4.54 -21.17
CA TYR A 106 -11.81 -3.93 -21.07
C TYR A 106 -12.73 -4.58 -20.02
N ASP A 107 -12.29 -5.65 -19.36
CA ASP A 107 -13.07 -6.35 -18.32
C ASP A 107 -13.00 -5.64 -16.96
N SER A 108 -12.10 -4.67 -16.82
CA SER A 108 -11.89 -3.92 -15.59
C SER A 108 -12.24 -2.41 -15.66
N PRO A 109 -13.30 -1.97 -16.38
CA PRO A 109 -13.57 -0.54 -16.61
C PRO A 109 -13.98 0.22 -15.34
N HIS A 110 -14.38 -0.50 -14.30
CA HIS A 110 -14.80 0.02 -13.00
C HIS A 110 -13.65 0.08 -11.98
N VAL A 111 -12.48 -0.46 -12.33
CA VAL A 111 -11.30 -0.47 -11.48
C VAL A 111 -10.43 0.74 -11.83
N ASN A 112 -10.52 1.82 -11.04
CA ASN A 112 -9.84 3.06 -11.37
C ASN A 112 -9.41 3.82 -10.11
N GLY A 113 -8.15 4.18 -10.01
CA GLY A 113 -7.58 4.94 -8.90
C GLY A 113 -7.16 4.08 -7.71
N TYR A 114 -7.03 2.78 -7.89
CA TYR A 114 -6.67 1.84 -6.83
C TYR A 114 -5.19 1.49 -6.83
N VAL A 115 -4.72 1.07 -5.67
CA VAL A 115 -3.37 0.53 -5.46
C VAL A 115 -3.51 -0.91 -4.99
N PHE A 116 -2.93 -1.82 -5.75
CA PHE A 116 -2.94 -3.25 -5.44
C PHE A 116 -1.57 -3.71 -5.01
N GLY A 117 -1.49 -4.55 -4.00
CA GLY A 117 -0.31 -5.33 -3.70
C GLY A 117 -0.43 -6.73 -4.29
N VAL A 118 0.68 -7.28 -4.76
CA VAL A 118 0.74 -8.64 -5.28
C VAL A 118 1.98 -9.33 -4.74
N ARG A 119 1.77 -10.51 -4.14
CA ARG A 119 2.85 -11.40 -3.74
C ARG A 119 2.39 -12.85 -3.90
N GLY A 120 3.10 -13.61 -4.71
CA GLY A 120 2.72 -15.00 -4.98
C GLY A 120 1.27 -15.12 -5.43
N GLY A 121 0.51 -16.00 -4.81
CA GLY A 121 -0.92 -16.17 -5.06
C GLY A 121 -1.83 -15.15 -4.38
N SER A 122 -1.28 -14.12 -3.71
CA SER A 122 -2.05 -13.14 -2.96
C SER A 122 -2.16 -11.81 -3.70
N ILE A 123 -3.38 -11.29 -3.78
CA ILE A 123 -3.67 -9.93 -4.25
C ILE A 123 -4.41 -9.21 -3.13
N TYR A 124 -3.96 -8.03 -2.76
CA TYR A 124 -4.60 -7.20 -1.73
C TYR A 124 -4.75 -5.77 -2.20
N LEU A 125 -5.73 -5.08 -1.63
CA LEU A 125 -6.08 -3.70 -1.98
C LEU A 125 -5.65 -2.78 -0.84
N TYR A 126 -4.86 -1.75 -1.17
CA TYR A 126 -4.56 -0.69 -0.21
C TYR A 126 -5.75 0.25 -0.03
N SER A 127 -6.03 0.63 1.21
CA SER A 127 -7.04 1.63 1.50
C SER A 127 -6.66 2.99 0.91
N ASN A 128 -7.64 3.71 0.40
CA ASN A 128 -7.42 5.10 0.06
C ASN A 128 -7.40 5.96 1.32
N PRO A 129 -6.47 6.93 1.44
CA PRO A 129 -6.47 7.85 2.57
C PRO A 129 -7.74 8.70 2.56
N GLN A 130 -8.32 8.86 3.73
CA GLN A 130 -9.48 9.71 3.97
C GLN A 130 -9.33 10.41 5.32
N VAL A 131 -10.11 11.47 5.54
CA VAL A 131 -10.16 12.11 6.85
C VAL A 131 -10.86 11.15 7.81
N GLU A 132 -10.09 10.59 8.74
CA GLU A 132 -10.60 9.65 9.73
C GLU A 132 -11.25 10.37 10.91
N ARG A 133 -10.61 11.45 11.35
CA ARG A 133 -11.07 12.23 12.50
C ARG A 133 -10.86 13.71 12.24
N SER A 134 -11.73 14.54 12.80
CA SER A 134 -11.60 15.99 12.72
C SER A 134 -11.97 16.64 14.06
N ILE A 135 -11.37 17.78 14.33
CA ILE A 135 -11.75 18.66 15.43
C ILE A 135 -12.21 19.96 14.79
N LEU A 136 -13.38 20.44 15.20
CA LEU A 136 -13.95 21.68 14.71
C LEU A 136 -14.12 22.68 15.86
N LYS A 137 -13.70 23.92 15.63
CA LYS A 137 -13.88 25.05 16.54
C LYS A 137 -14.09 26.34 15.73
N TRP A 138 -14.87 27.27 16.25
CA TRP A 138 -14.93 28.64 15.75
C TRP A 138 -13.71 29.43 16.26
N GLY A 139 -12.96 30.06 15.36
CA GLY A 139 -11.75 30.80 15.67
C GLY A 139 -10.48 29.94 15.66
N ASN A 140 -9.38 30.52 16.16
CA ASN A 140 -8.07 29.86 16.16
C ASN A 140 -7.92 28.96 17.38
N PHE A 141 -7.22 27.86 17.22
CA PHE A 141 -6.78 27.04 18.32
C PHE A 141 -5.58 27.69 19.04
N ASN A 142 -5.53 27.59 20.36
CA ASN A 142 -4.36 27.94 21.15
C ASN A 142 -3.53 26.69 21.51
N MET A 143 -2.35 26.88 22.08
CA MET A 143 -1.45 25.76 22.42
C MET A 143 -2.01 24.85 23.51
N GLU A 144 -2.67 25.42 24.52
CA GLU A 144 -3.28 24.64 25.62
C GLU A 144 -4.37 23.71 25.10
N GLU A 145 -5.16 24.18 24.13
CA GLU A 145 -6.16 23.35 23.45
C GLU A 145 -5.51 22.24 22.61
N MET A 146 -4.38 22.53 21.94
CA MET A 146 -3.64 21.53 21.18
C MET A 146 -3.12 20.41 22.06
N ASP A 147 -2.57 20.75 23.23
CA ASP A 147 -2.05 19.77 24.19
C ASP A 147 -3.12 18.78 24.68
N VAL A 148 -4.37 19.19 24.69
CA VAL A 148 -5.49 18.36 25.12
C VAL A 148 -6.17 17.63 23.96
N LEU A 149 -6.33 18.30 22.81
CA LEU A 149 -7.17 17.80 21.70
C LEU A 149 -6.40 16.89 20.78
N VAL A 150 -5.13 17.19 20.47
CA VAL A 150 -4.35 16.39 19.52
C VAL A 150 -4.10 14.98 20.03
N PRO A 151 -3.72 14.74 21.30
CA PRO A 151 -3.58 13.37 21.81
C PRO A 151 -4.89 12.58 21.75
N LYS A 152 -6.03 13.23 22.01
CA LYS A 152 -7.36 12.59 21.89
C LYS A 152 -7.73 12.26 20.46
N MET A 153 -7.32 13.11 19.50
CA MET A 153 -7.55 12.90 18.08
C MET A 153 -6.74 11.74 17.53
N ILE A 154 -5.46 11.64 17.90
CA ILE A 154 -4.58 10.56 17.45
C ILE A 154 -5.02 9.22 18.05
N GLY A 155 -5.54 9.23 19.29
CA GLY A 155 -5.84 8.02 20.04
C GLY A 155 -4.58 7.32 20.54
N THR A 156 -4.74 6.28 21.32
CA THR A 156 -3.63 5.45 21.83
C THR A 156 -3.27 4.36 20.82
N GLY A 157 -2.68 4.70 19.68
CA GLY A 157 -2.41 3.67 18.72
C GLY A 157 -1.55 4.07 17.53
N PHE A 158 -0.26 4.14 17.74
CA PHE A 158 0.76 3.70 16.80
C PHE A 158 1.58 2.64 17.49
#